data_0f88ae1704ed85430d6de72c3f75784c
#
_entry.id   0f88ae1704ed85430d6de72c3f75784c
#
_cell.length_a   1.000
_cell.length_b   1.000
_cell.length_c   1.000
_cell.angle_alpha   90.00
_cell.angle_beta   90.00
_cell.angle_gamma   90.00
#
_symmetry.space_group_name_H-M   'P 1'
#
loop_
_entity.id
_entity.type
_entity.pdbx_description
1 polymer ?
#
loop_
_entity_poly.entity_id
_entity_poly.type
_entity_poly.pdbx_seq_one_letter_code
_entity_poly.pdbx_strand_id
1 'polypeptide(L)'
;TIEVERPRLAMMKLITMFYEEPHVNSGIHPTATVHPSAKLGQNVALGPNVVIGENAQVGDNTKILANGYIGNGAVIGADCFFHPAVCIGDRVKVGNKVILHHGVSLGADGFSFVTENPNNIEQARKDGEIKENDVQQVIFKIPSIGSVEIGNNVEIGANTAIDRGTIENTVVGDNTKIDDLVMIGHNCRIGKGCMIVSQVGIAGSCVIGDRVVIAGQAGLADHISIGDDTIIAAQAGVTKSFPAKSIVVGAPAVPR
;
A
#
# COMPACT_ATOMS: atom_id res chain seq x y z
N THR A 1 17.39 -10.05 36.74
CA THR A 1 16.64 -10.65 35.62
C THR A 1 15.16 -10.51 35.94
N ILE A 2 14.37 -10.01 35.02
CA ILE A 2 12.90 -9.92 35.16
C ILE A 2 12.33 -11.00 34.24
N GLU A 3 11.62 -11.96 34.82
CA GLU A 3 10.92 -12.98 34.05
C GLU A 3 9.53 -12.51 33.67
N VAL A 4 9.16 -12.69 32.39
CA VAL A 4 7.85 -12.30 31.85
C VAL A 4 7.38 -13.34 30.83
N GLU A 5 6.08 -13.58 30.78
CA GLU A 5 5.48 -14.55 29.84
C GLU A 5 5.69 -14.17 28.36
N ARG A 6 5.72 -12.86 28.06
CA ARG A 6 5.87 -12.33 26.69
C ARG A 6 7.01 -11.32 26.61
N PRO A 7 8.28 -11.75 26.48
CA PRO A 7 9.45 -10.87 26.54
C PRO A 7 9.41 -9.71 25.52
N ARG A 8 9.01 -9.99 24.28
CA ARG A 8 8.92 -8.96 23.22
C ARG A 8 7.87 -7.89 23.55
N LEU A 9 6.72 -8.27 24.14
CA LEU A 9 5.69 -7.32 24.55
C LEU A 9 6.17 -6.46 25.71
N ALA A 10 6.86 -7.05 26.68
CA ALA A 10 7.44 -6.32 27.81
C ALA A 10 8.52 -5.35 27.33
N MET A 11 9.40 -5.78 26.43
CA MET A 11 10.42 -4.93 25.81
C MET A 11 9.79 -3.76 25.06
N MET A 12 8.75 -4.00 24.26
CA MET A 12 8.02 -2.95 23.56
C MET A 12 7.51 -1.88 24.52
N LYS A 13 6.84 -2.30 25.62
CA LYS A 13 6.34 -1.36 26.65
C LYS A 13 7.44 -0.52 27.30
N LEU A 14 8.61 -1.15 27.56
CA LEU A 14 9.76 -0.44 28.09
C LEU A 14 10.34 0.57 27.09
N ILE A 15 10.55 0.15 25.85
CA ILE A 15 11.09 1.03 24.79
C ILE A 15 10.15 2.21 24.55
N THR A 16 8.83 1.99 24.55
CA THR A 16 7.84 3.06 24.35
C THR A 16 7.96 4.17 25.41
N MET A 17 8.42 3.84 26.62
CA MET A 17 8.65 4.86 27.69
C MET A 17 9.82 5.81 27.38
N PHE A 18 10.73 5.42 26.52
CA PHE A 18 11.92 6.20 26.10
C PHE A 18 11.84 6.67 24.64
N TYR A 19 10.78 6.28 23.94
CA TYR A 19 10.61 6.66 22.53
C TYR A 19 10.14 8.12 22.46
N GLU A 20 10.90 8.92 21.75
CA GLU A 20 10.54 10.29 21.41
C GLU A 20 10.11 10.31 19.93
N GLU A 21 8.89 10.79 19.67
CA GLU A 21 8.45 11.00 18.29
C GLU A 21 9.39 12.00 17.59
N PRO A 22 9.64 11.84 16.27
CA PRO A 22 10.40 12.83 15.53
C PRO A 22 9.81 14.24 15.73
N HIS A 23 10.69 15.17 16.11
CA HIS A 23 10.28 16.55 16.32
C HIS A 23 9.76 17.16 15.03
N VAL A 24 8.54 17.66 15.06
CA VAL A 24 7.92 18.39 13.95
C VAL A 24 7.51 19.75 14.49
N ASN A 25 8.03 20.81 13.89
CA ASN A 25 7.58 22.16 14.21
C ASN A 25 6.08 22.28 13.92
N SER A 26 5.33 22.80 14.88
CA SER A 26 3.90 23.04 14.72
C SER A 26 3.63 24.09 13.64
N GLY A 27 2.53 23.91 12.90
CA GLY A 27 2.09 24.85 11.88
C GLY A 27 2.63 24.56 10.48
N ILE A 28 2.49 25.54 9.61
CA ILE A 28 2.81 25.42 8.18
C ILE A 28 4.17 26.06 7.92
N HIS A 29 5.12 25.28 7.42
CA HIS A 29 6.44 25.82 7.05
C HIS A 29 6.32 26.86 5.92
N PRO A 30 7.10 27.96 5.94
CA PRO A 30 6.99 29.03 4.92
C PRO A 30 7.19 28.59 3.47
N THR A 31 7.89 27.47 3.23
CA THR A 31 8.10 26.91 1.88
C THR A 31 7.05 25.85 1.51
N ALA A 32 6.10 25.55 2.38
CA ALA A 32 4.98 24.66 2.02
C ALA A 32 3.99 25.42 1.13
N THR A 33 3.46 24.72 0.13
CA THR A 33 2.46 25.25 -0.79
C THR A 33 1.11 24.59 -0.50
N VAL A 34 0.13 25.36 -0.08
CA VAL A 34 -1.22 24.87 0.20
C VAL A 34 -2.18 25.56 -0.78
N HIS A 35 -2.90 24.74 -1.57
CA HIS A 35 -3.89 25.29 -2.48
C HIS A 35 -5.01 26.02 -1.71
N PRO A 36 -5.51 27.20 -2.16
CA PRO A 36 -6.50 27.98 -1.43
C PRO A 36 -7.82 27.25 -1.12
N SER A 37 -8.19 26.24 -1.90
CA SER A 37 -9.39 25.42 -1.67
C SER A 37 -9.15 24.22 -0.74
N ALA A 38 -7.90 23.96 -0.36
CA ALA A 38 -7.59 22.87 0.55
C ALA A 38 -8.10 23.17 1.97
N LYS A 39 -8.49 22.12 2.69
CA LYS A 39 -8.98 22.22 4.07
C LYS A 39 -8.02 21.54 5.01
N LEU A 40 -7.48 22.31 5.94
CA LEU A 40 -6.61 21.79 6.97
C LEU A 40 -7.36 21.81 8.32
N GLY A 41 -7.27 20.71 9.06
CA GLY A 41 -7.80 20.58 10.42
C GLY A 41 -6.97 21.37 11.45
N GLN A 42 -7.30 21.19 12.71
CA GLN A 42 -6.57 21.81 13.81
C GLN A 42 -5.22 21.15 14.01
N ASN A 43 -4.22 21.93 14.43
CA ASN A 43 -2.87 21.45 14.76
C ASN A 43 -2.15 20.67 13.64
N VAL A 44 -2.52 20.88 12.37
CA VAL A 44 -1.80 20.29 11.23
C VAL A 44 -0.41 20.89 11.17
N ALA A 45 0.61 20.02 11.01
CA ALA A 45 1.99 20.41 10.83
C ALA A 45 2.48 20.03 9.43
N LEU A 46 2.91 21.02 8.64
CA LEU A 46 3.46 20.81 7.31
C LEU A 46 4.93 21.23 7.28
N GLY A 47 5.81 20.29 6.98
CA GLY A 47 7.25 20.51 6.84
C GLY A 47 7.64 21.28 5.59
N PRO A 48 8.96 21.51 5.38
CA PRO A 48 9.46 22.21 4.21
C PRO A 48 9.03 21.55 2.90
N ASN A 49 8.67 22.37 1.89
CA ASN A 49 8.34 21.96 0.54
C ASN A 49 7.17 20.94 0.45
N VAL A 50 6.32 20.85 1.46
CA VAL A 50 5.08 20.09 1.37
C VAL A 50 4.13 20.78 0.41
N VAL A 51 3.49 20.00 -0.48
CA VAL A 51 2.48 20.50 -1.42
C VAL A 51 1.13 19.85 -1.09
N ILE A 52 0.11 20.68 -0.89
CA ILE A 52 -1.29 20.25 -0.69
C ILE A 52 -2.11 20.74 -1.88
N GLY A 53 -2.66 19.79 -2.63
CA GLY A 53 -3.40 20.03 -3.87
C GLY A 53 -4.79 20.63 -3.71
N GLU A 54 -5.43 20.90 -4.83
CA GLU A 54 -6.76 21.48 -4.92
C GLU A 54 -7.81 20.57 -4.24
N ASN A 55 -8.69 21.18 -3.42
CA ASN A 55 -9.76 20.48 -2.67
C ASN A 55 -9.28 19.32 -1.77
N ALA A 56 -7.98 19.20 -1.51
CA ALA A 56 -7.47 18.23 -0.57
C ALA A 56 -7.92 18.55 0.86
N GLN A 57 -8.07 17.50 1.68
CA GLN A 57 -8.46 17.63 3.06
C GLN A 57 -7.46 16.90 3.97
N VAL A 58 -7.02 17.55 5.03
CA VAL A 58 -6.10 16.98 6.02
C VAL A 58 -6.71 17.13 7.40
N GLY A 59 -6.91 16.01 8.08
CA GLY A 59 -7.53 15.96 9.40
C GLY A 59 -6.64 16.49 10.52
N ASP A 60 -7.25 16.65 11.69
CA ASP A 60 -6.63 17.23 12.88
C ASP A 60 -5.36 16.50 13.30
N ASN A 61 -4.40 17.21 13.89
CA ASN A 61 -3.14 16.71 14.46
C ASN A 61 -2.25 15.94 13.45
N THR A 62 -2.56 15.94 12.16
CA THR A 62 -1.78 15.24 11.15
C THR A 62 -0.49 15.99 10.86
N LYS A 63 0.62 15.26 10.80
CA LYS A 63 1.97 15.76 10.58
C LYS A 63 2.51 15.21 9.26
N ILE A 64 2.91 16.10 8.35
CA ILE A 64 3.49 15.75 7.05
C ILE A 64 4.87 16.37 6.97
N LEU A 65 5.90 15.52 6.93
CA LEU A 65 7.29 15.96 6.91
C LEU A 65 7.72 16.46 5.53
N ALA A 66 8.99 16.88 5.41
CA ALA A 66 9.52 17.55 4.23
C ALA A 66 9.26 16.82 2.91
N ASN A 67 9.01 17.60 1.83
CA ASN A 67 8.82 17.11 0.47
C ASN A 67 7.60 16.15 0.30
N GLY A 68 6.62 16.20 1.22
CA GLY A 68 5.37 15.46 1.06
C GLY A 68 4.50 16.07 -0.03
N TYR A 69 3.85 15.23 -0.83
CA TYR A 69 2.87 15.64 -1.84
C TYR A 69 1.50 15.01 -1.55
N ILE A 70 0.48 15.84 -1.45
CA ILE A 70 -0.92 15.43 -1.28
C ILE A 70 -1.69 15.92 -2.50
N GLY A 71 -2.14 14.99 -3.33
CA GLY A 71 -2.81 15.26 -4.60
C GLY A 71 -4.18 15.91 -4.49
N ASN A 72 -4.72 16.32 -5.62
CA ASN A 72 -6.01 16.99 -5.70
C ASN A 72 -7.15 16.10 -5.21
N GLY A 73 -8.02 16.64 -4.36
CA GLY A 73 -9.16 15.93 -3.80
C GLY A 73 -8.81 14.75 -2.89
N ALA A 74 -7.54 14.60 -2.50
CA ALA A 74 -7.15 13.59 -1.53
C ALA A 74 -7.72 13.91 -0.14
N VAL A 75 -8.06 12.88 0.62
CA VAL A 75 -8.62 13.00 1.98
C VAL A 75 -7.74 12.22 2.95
N ILE A 76 -7.13 12.94 3.88
CA ILE A 76 -6.28 12.38 4.92
C ILE A 76 -6.99 12.53 6.26
N GLY A 77 -7.07 11.46 7.03
CA GLY A 77 -7.68 11.46 8.36
C GLY A 77 -6.87 12.20 9.41
N ALA A 78 -7.31 12.09 10.66
CA ALA A 78 -6.68 12.70 11.80
C ALA A 78 -5.54 11.85 12.40
N ASP A 79 -4.65 12.49 13.17
CA ASP A 79 -3.56 11.86 13.91
C ASP A 79 -2.59 11.04 13.01
N CYS A 80 -2.46 11.40 11.74
CA CYS A 80 -1.55 10.74 10.81
C CYS A 80 -0.12 11.31 10.92
N PHE A 81 0.86 10.45 10.59
CA PHE A 81 2.26 10.83 10.55
C PHE A 81 2.91 10.38 9.24
N PHE A 82 3.28 11.34 8.40
CA PHE A 82 3.90 11.06 7.10
C PHE A 82 5.36 11.51 7.11
N HIS A 83 6.25 10.54 6.94
CA HIS A 83 7.68 10.76 6.83
C HIS A 83 8.04 11.52 5.53
N PRO A 84 9.29 11.99 5.38
CA PRO A 84 9.70 12.74 4.19
C PRO A 84 9.45 11.99 2.87
N ALA A 85 9.15 12.79 1.83
CA ALA A 85 8.95 12.31 0.45
C ALA A 85 7.78 11.33 0.24
N VAL A 86 6.79 11.32 1.13
CA VAL A 86 5.54 10.59 0.89
C VAL A 86 4.76 11.25 -0.24
N CYS A 87 4.29 10.44 -1.20
CA CYS A 87 3.52 10.89 -2.35
C CYS A 87 2.11 10.27 -2.33
N ILE A 88 1.09 11.10 -2.18
CA ILE A 88 -0.32 10.72 -2.21
C ILE A 88 -0.94 11.25 -3.49
N GLY A 89 -1.39 10.35 -4.36
CA GLY A 89 -2.05 10.71 -5.62
C GLY A 89 -3.43 11.34 -5.45
N ASP A 90 -3.97 11.83 -6.55
CA ASP A 90 -5.29 12.47 -6.56
C ASP A 90 -6.40 11.54 -6.09
N ARG A 91 -7.32 12.08 -5.26
CA ARG A 91 -8.51 11.42 -4.73
C ARG A 91 -8.24 10.21 -3.82
N VAL A 92 -7.01 9.98 -3.44
CA VAL A 92 -6.65 8.93 -2.47
C VAL A 92 -7.27 9.25 -1.11
N LYS A 93 -7.77 8.24 -0.44
CA LYS A 93 -8.32 8.36 0.91
C LYS A 93 -7.45 7.60 1.90
N VAL A 94 -7.08 8.26 2.97
CA VAL A 94 -6.30 7.71 4.08
C VAL A 94 -7.07 7.91 5.38
N GLY A 95 -7.27 6.84 6.12
CA GLY A 95 -7.96 6.86 7.41
C GLY A 95 -7.18 7.57 8.52
N ASN A 96 -7.60 7.39 9.75
CA ASN A 96 -6.98 8.01 10.92
C ASN A 96 -5.81 7.18 11.45
N LYS A 97 -4.86 7.84 12.13
CA LYS A 97 -3.71 7.20 12.81
C LYS A 97 -2.86 6.34 11.86
N VAL A 98 -2.70 6.82 10.63
CA VAL A 98 -1.89 6.15 9.62
C VAL A 98 -0.46 6.69 9.68
N ILE A 99 0.51 5.77 9.63
CA ILE A 99 1.93 6.12 9.53
C ILE A 99 2.42 5.69 8.15
N LEU A 100 2.96 6.65 7.39
CA LEU A 100 3.60 6.39 6.10
C LEU A 100 5.08 6.72 6.22
N HIS A 101 5.94 5.72 5.98
CA HIS A 101 7.38 5.90 6.02
C HIS A 101 7.93 6.57 4.75
N HIS A 102 9.23 6.83 4.71
CA HIS A 102 9.91 7.57 3.66
C HIS A 102 9.61 7.03 2.26
N GLY A 103 9.25 7.92 1.33
CA GLY A 103 9.08 7.57 -0.07
C GLY A 103 7.88 6.66 -0.39
N VAL A 104 6.95 6.45 0.53
CA VAL A 104 5.69 5.73 0.23
C VAL A 104 4.94 6.44 -0.88
N SER A 105 4.46 5.67 -1.87
CA SER A 105 3.67 6.15 -3.01
C SER A 105 2.30 5.48 -3.03
N LEU A 106 1.24 6.28 -2.90
CA LEU A 106 -0.14 5.81 -2.98
C LEU A 106 -0.85 6.41 -4.18
N GLY A 107 -1.39 5.58 -5.06
CA GLY A 107 -2.23 6.01 -6.16
C GLY A 107 -1.50 6.30 -7.47
N ALA A 108 -0.35 5.68 -7.70
CA ALA A 108 0.22 5.57 -9.04
C ALA A 108 -0.70 4.74 -9.95
N ASP A 109 -0.61 4.94 -11.28
CA ASP A 109 -1.35 4.10 -12.22
C ASP A 109 -0.84 2.66 -12.18
N GLY A 110 -1.77 1.71 -12.18
CA GLY A 110 -1.46 0.30 -12.28
C GLY A 110 -0.81 -0.08 -13.63
N PHE A 111 -0.07 -1.18 -13.63
CA PHE A 111 0.50 -1.75 -14.85
C PHE A 111 -0.61 -2.46 -15.65
N SER A 112 -1.29 -1.69 -16.50
CA SER A 112 -2.42 -2.16 -17.30
C SER A 112 -2.27 -1.72 -18.75
N PHE A 113 -1.99 -2.69 -19.63
CA PHE A 113 -1.74 -2.47 -21.04
C PHE A 113 -2.45 -3.52 -21.89
N VAL A 114 -2.85 -3.15 -23.10
CA VAL A 114 -3.56 -4.00 -24.05
C VAL A 114 -3.02 -3.77 -25.47
N THR A 115 -3.12 -4.79 -26.29
CA THR A 115 -2.82 -4.73 -27.73
C THR A 115 -4.09 -4.96 -28.55
N GLU A 116 -4.15 -4.49 -29.81
CA GLU A 116 -5.32 -4.72 -30.67
C GLU A 116 -5.58 -6.20 -30.94
N ASN A 117 -4.49 -6.98 -31.10
CA ASN A 117 -4.56 -8.44 -31.25
C ASN A 117 -4.03 -9.09 -29.98
N PRO A 118 -4.45 -10.33 -29.66
CA PRO A 118 -3.96 -11.03 -28.48
C PRO A 118 -2.43 -11.08 -28.43
N ASN A 119 -1.87 -10.61 -27.32
CA ASN A 119 -0.43 -10.66 -27.07
C ASN A 119 0.03 -12.07 -26.66
N ASN A 120 1.34 -12.28 -26.53
CA ASN A 120 1.91 -13.58 -26.20
C ASN A 120 1.39 -14.15 -24.86
N ILE A 121 1.09 -13.31 -23.87
CA ILE A 121 0.56 -13.74 -22.57
C ILE A 121 -0.89 -14.24 -22.74
N GLU A 122 -1.71 -13.49 -23.49
CA GLU A 122 -3.10 -13.86 -23.76
C GLU A 122 -3.19 -15.14 -24.58
N GLN A 123 -2.31 -15.29 -25.59
CA GLN A 123 -2.20 -16.51 -26.39
C GLN A 123 -1.79 -17.71 -25.53
N ALA A 124 -0.74 -17.56 -24.73
CA ALA A 124 -0.26 -18.62 -23.85
C ALA A 124 -1.32 -19.07 -22.84
N ARG A 125 -2.09 -18.10 -22.28
CA ARG A 125 -3.19 -18.40 -21.34
C ARG A 125 -4.36 -19.14 -22.02
N LYS A 126 -4.68 -18.79 -23.28
CA LYS A 126 -5.82 -19.33 -24.01
C LYS A 126 -5.52 -20.66 -24.70
N ASP A 127 -4.40 -20.71 -25.42
CA ASP A 127 -4.07 -21.79 -26.33
C ASP A 127 -2.97 -22.71 -25.80
N GLY A 128 -2.26 -22.32 -24.72
CA GLY A 128 -1.12 -23.05 -24.17
C GLY A 128 0.17 -22.92 -24.98
N GLU A 129 0.13 -22.15 -26.06
CA GLU A 129 1.26 -21.92 -26.97
C GLU A 129 1.31 -20.47 -27.44
N ILE A 130 2.48 -20.04 -27.89
CA ILE A 130 2.70 -18.74 -28.51
C ILE A 130 2.85 -18.95 -30.00
N LYS A 131 1.97 -18.33 -30.79
CA LYS A 131 2.03 -18.35 -32.26
C LYS A 131 2.89 -17.20 -32.75
N GLU A 132 3.71 -17.45 -33.77
CA GLU A 132 4.46 -16.41 -34.44
C GLU A 132 3.51 -15.31 -34.95
N ASN A 133 3.78 -14.08 -34.54
CA ASN A 133 3.09 -12.88 -35.02
C ASN A 133 4.13 -12.00 -35.72
N ASP A 134 4.08 -11.92 -37.05
CA ASP A 134 4.94 -11.02 -37.83
C ASP A 134 4.55 -9.52 -37.71
N VAL A 135 3.55 -9.20 -36.93
CA VAL A 135 3.01 -7.84 -36.85
C VAL A 135 3.53 -7.17 -35.58
N GLN A 136 4.28 -6.08 -35.74
CA GLN A 136 4.63 -5.17 -34.62
C GLN A 136 3.33 -4.63 -34.02
N GLN A 137 3.04 -5.05 -32.79
CA GLN A 137 1.82 -4.62 -32.09
C GLN A 137 2.06 -3.32 -31.35
N VAL A 138 1.11 -2.40 -31.43
CA VAL A 138 1.06 -1.20 -30.62
C VAL A 138 0.48 -1.56 -29.26
N ILE A 139 1.16 -1.13 -28.20
CA ILE A 139 0.74 -1.35 -26.82
C ILE A 139 0.02 -0.09 -26.34
N PHE A 140 -1.23 -0.22 -25.94
CA PHE A 140 -2.05 0.86 -25.40
C PHE A 140 -2.13 0.78 -23.88
N LYS A 141 -1.93 1.91 -23.21
CA LYS A 141 -2.15 2.02 -21.77
C LYS A 141 -3.66 2.09 -21.48
N ILE A 142 -4.13 1.29 -20.53
CA ILE A 142 -5.47 1.43 -19.98
C ILE A 142 -5.39 2.45 -18.82
N PRO A 143 -6.06 3.62 -18.94
CA PRO A 143 -6.05 4.63 -17.88
C PRO A 143 -6.70 4.09 -16.60
N SER A 144 -6.12 4.42 -15.44
CA SER A 144 -6.68 4.09 -14.14
C SER A 144 -7.49 5.26 -13.59
N ILE A 145 -8.81 5.10 -13.48
CA ILE A 145 -9.75 6.13 -13.01
C ILE A 145 -10.16 5.92 -11.54
N GLY A 146 -9.92 4.76 -10.98
CA GLY A 146 -10.12 4.46 -9.56
C GLY A 146 -9.12 5.19 -8.67
N SER A 147 -9.06 4.80 -7.42
CA SER A 147 -8.20 5.42 -6.40
C SER A 147 -7.62 4.36 -5.46
N VAL A 148 -7.05 4.82 -4.34
CA VAL A 148 -6.60 4.00 -3.20
C VAL A 148 -7.38 4.42 -1.96
N GLU A 149 -7.78 3.44 -1.15
CA GLU A 149 -8.38 3.66 0.16
C GLU A 149 -7.58 2.90 1.23
N ILE A 150 -7.03 3.63 2.18
CA ILE A 150 -6.29 3.10 3.32
C ILE A 150 -7.15 3.25 4.56
N GLY A 151 -7.32 2.16 5.30
CA GLY A 151 -8.07 2.14 6.56
C GLY A 151 -7.37 2.86 7.71
N ASN A 152 -7.90 2.69 8.92
CA ASN A 152 -7.37 3.31 10.13
C ASN A 152 -6.24 2.48 10.75
N ASN A 153 -5.31 3.15 11.43
CA ASN A 153 -4.21 2.51 12.15
C ASN A 153 -3.35 1.60 11.27
N VAL A 154 -3.21 1.97 9.99
CA VAL A 154 -2.34 1.29 9.01
C VAL A 154 -0.95 1.90 9.10
N GLU A 155 0.08 1.07 8.96
CA GLU A 155 1.46 1.51 8.86
C GLU A 155 2.08 0.92 7.59
N ILE A 156 2.76 1.77 6.80
CA ILE A 156 3.33 1.40 5.51
C ILE A 156 4.80 1.81 5.49
N GLY A 157 5.66 0.81 5.30
CA GLY A 157 7.11 0.91 5.28
C GLY A 157 7.68 1.68 4.09
N ALA A 158 8.96 2.00 4.18
CA ALA A 158 9.64 2.87 3.23
C ALA A 158 9.63 2.33 1.80
N ASN A 159 9.45 3.24 0.82
CA ASN A 159 9.44 2.94 -0.61
C ASN A 159 8.42 1.88 -1.05
N THR A 160 7.38 1.65 -0.26
CA THR A 160 6.24 0.82 -0.65
C THR A 160 5.35 1.58 -1.60
N ALA A 161 4.88 0.90 -2.65
CA ALA A 161 3.97 1.46 -3.66
C ALA A 161 2.65 0.70 -3.68
N ILE A 162 1.54 1.45 -3.74
CA ILE A 162 0.18 0.91 -3.87
C ILE A 162 -0.50 1.59 -5.05
N ASP A 163 -0.77 0.83 -6.11
CA ASP A 163 -1.40 1.34 -7.31
C ASP A 163 -2.88 1.63 -7.10
N ARG A 164 -3.37 2.66 -7.79
CA ARG A 164 -4.81 2.90 -7.88
C ARG A 164 -5.51 1.83 -8.69
N GLY A 165 -6.76 1.58 -8.37
CA GLY A 165 -7.55 0.67 -9.18
C GLY A 165 -7.86 1.23 -10.57
N THR A 166 -8.08 0.34 -11.53
CA THR A 166 -8.44 0.74 -12.89
C THR A 166 -9.81 1.44 -12.92
N ILE A 167 -10.81 0.87 -12.27
CA ILE A 167 -12.16 1.44 -12.11
C ILE A 167 -12.51 1.55 -10.63
N GLU A 168 -12.54 0.42 -9.91
CA GLU A 168 -12.73 0.38 -8.46
C GLU A 168 -11.44 0.72 -7.74
N ASN A 169 -11.53 1.02 -6.44
CA ASN A 169 -10.38 1.37 -5.64
C ASN A 169 -9.56 0.14 -5.23
N THR A 170 -8.25 0.33 -5.10
CA THR A 170 -7.39 -0.57 -4.32
C THR A 170 -7.61 -0.24 -2.84
N VAL A 171 -7.81 -1.25 -2.00
CA VAL A 171 -8.23 -1.07 -0.60
C VAL A 171 -7.28 -1.79 0.34
N VAL A 172 -6.89 -1.13 1.44
CA VAL A 172 -6.15 -1.72 2.57
C VAL A 172 -6.97 -1.53 3.84
N GLY A 173 -7.32 -2.64 4.49
CA GLY A 173 -8.14 -2.65 5.70
C GLY A 173 -7.42 -2.16 6.96
N ASP A 174 -8.21 -1.83 7.99
CA ASP A 174 -7.74 -1.30 9.26
C ASP A 174 -6.68 -2.19 9.94
N ASN A 175 -5.79 -1.58 10.72
CA ASN A 175 -4.76 -2.25 11.53
C ASN A 175 -3.74 -3.08 10.73
N THR A 176 -3.70 -3.01 9.41
CA THR A 176 -2.75 -3.71 8.56
C THR A 176 -1.38 -3.04 8.63
N LYS A 177 -0.32 -3.87 8.68
CA LYS A 177 1.08 -3.43 8.71
C LYS A 177 1.79 -3.94 7.47
N ILE A 178 2.38 -3.03 6.73
CA ILE A 178 3.08 -3.29 5.47
C ILE A 178 4.52 -2.80 5.65
N ASP A 179 5.47 -3.66 5.37
CA ASP A 179 6.89 -3.38 5.51
C ASP A 179 7.46 -2.66 4.29
N ASP A 180 8.76 -2.47 4.25
CA ASP A 180 9.49 -1.73 3.22
C ASP A 180 9.48 -2.45 1.86
N LEU A 181 9.52 -1.67 0.75
CA LEU A 181 9.67 -2.18 -0.61
C LEU A 181 8.58 -3.16 -1.06
N VAL A 182 7.39 -3.07 -0.51
CA VAL A 182 6.23 -3.86 -0.93
C VAL A 182 5.57 -3.22 -2.13
N MET A 183 5.11 -4.04 -3.09
CA MET A 183 4.31 -3.61 -4.24
C MET A 183 2.92 -4.22 -4.18
N ILE A 184 1.88 -3.39 -4.15
CA ILE A 184 0.48 -3.81 -4.24
C ILE A 184 -0.12 -3.26 -5.53
N GLY A 185 -0.46 -4.17 -6.44
CA GLY A 185 -1.04 -3.85 -7.75
C GLY A 185 -2.47 -3.32 -7.66
N HIS A 186 -2.94 -2.82 -8.79
CA HIS A 186 -4.26 -2.21 -8.95
C HIS A 186 -5.41 -3.16 -8.57
N ASN A 187 -6.51 -2.61 -8.06
CA ASN A 187 -7.74 -3.35 -7.71
C ASN A 187 -7.57 -4.43 -6.62
N CYS A 188 -6.45 -4.44 -5.89
CA CYS A 188 -6.28 -5.35 -4.76
C CYS A 188 -7.18 -4.95 -3.59
N ARG A 189 -7.66 -5.94 -2.86
CA ARG A 189 -8.40 -5.78 -1.60
C ARG A 189 -7.66 -6.52 -0.51
N ILE A 190 -7.01 -5.77 0.36
CA ILE A 190 -6.29 -6.29 1.52
C ILE A 190 -7.17 -6.16 2.75
N GLY A 191 -7.38 -7.25 3.48
CA GLY A 191 -8.20 -7.30 4.69
C GLY A 191 -7.58 -6.55 5.88
N LYS A 192 -8.18 -6.71 7.04
CA LYS A 192 -7.80 -6.07 8.30
C LYS A 192 -6.75 -6.89 9.05
N GLY A 193 -5.86 -6.19 9.75
CA GLY A 193 -4.89 -6.82 10.64
C GLY A 193 -3.86 -7.70 9.94
N CYS A 194 -3.65 -7.50 8.65
CA CYS A 194 -2.64 -8.23 7.88
C CYS A 194 -1.22 -7.77 8.23
N MET A 195 -0.25 -8.66 8.04
CA MET A 195 1.18 -8.35 8.11
C MET A 195 1.84 -8.75 6.78
N ILE A 196 2.30 -7.76 6.02
CA ILE A 196 2.94 -7.94 4.71
C ILE A 196 4.40 -7.51 4.86
N VAL A 197 5.30 -8.48 4.81
CA VAL A 197 6.73 -8.28 5.08
C VAL A 197 7.45 -7.79 3.83
N SER A 198 8.67 -7.31 4.00
CA SER A 198 9.42 -6.60 2.95
C SER A 198 9.57 -7.39 1.64
N GLN A 199 9.62 -6.62 0.55
CA GLN A 199 9.79 -7.11 -0.83
C GLN A 199 8.70 -8.08 -1.31
N VAL A 200 7.53 -8.10 -0.69
CA VAL A 200 6.36 -8.83 -1.21
C VAL A 200 5.81 -8.11 -2.44
N GLY A 201 5.50 -8.90 -3.47
CA GLY A 201 4.80 -8.42 -4.66
C GLY A 201 3.40 -9.04 -4.75
N ILE A 202 2.36 -8.21 -4.79
CA ILE A 202 0.97 -8.63 -4.99
C ILE A 202 0.50 -8.09 -6.32
N ALA A 203 0.29 -8.97 -7.29
CA ALA A 203 -0.20 -8.57 -8.60
C ALA A 203 -1.67 -8.10 -8.55
N GLY A 204 -2.15 -7.47 -9.61
CA GLY A 204 -3.47 -6.83 -9.63
C GLY A 204 -4.65 -7.75 -9.35
N SER A 205 -5.72 -7.19 -8.82
CA SER A 205 -7.01 -7.85 -8.57
C SER A 205 -6.98 -9.01 -7.57
N CYS A 206 -5.99 -9.05 -6.67
CA CYS A 206 -5.94 -10.00 -5.58
C CYS A 206 -6.91 -9.63 -4.45
N VAL A 207 -7.50 -10.66 -3.83
CA VAL A 207 -8.31 -10.51 -2.61
C VAL A 207 -7.61 -11.23 -1.47
N ILE A 208 -7.15 -10.48 -0.49
CA ILE A 208 -6.48 -10.98 0.71
C ILE A 208 -7.42 -10.80 1.89
N GLY A 209 -7.73 -11.89 2.58
CA GLY A 209 -8.60 -11.90 3.75
C GLY A 209 -8.00 -11.19 4.97
N ASP A 210 -8.67 -11.29 6.09
CA ASP A 210 -8.25 -10.68 7.35
C ASP A 210 -7.13 -11.49 8.03
N ARG A 211 -6.23 -10.79 8.76
CA ARG A 211 -5.15 -11.40 9.57
C ARG A 211 -4.20 -12.33 8.80
N VAL A 212 -4.08 -12.09 7.50
CA VAL A 212 -3.14 -12.83 6.65
C VAL A 212 -1.72 -12.33 6.92
N VAL A 213 -0.78 -13.28 6.99
CA VAL A 213 0.66 -12.99 7.08
C VAL A 213 1.34 -13.39 5.78
N ILE A 214 1.96 -12.45 5.10
CA ILE A 214 2.74 -12.70 3.89
C ILE A 214 4.20 -12.39 4.21
N ALA A 215 5.02 -13.44 4.30
CA ALA A 215 6.43 -13.31 4.64
C ALA A 215 7.28 -12.80 3.47
N GLY A 216 8.48 -12.32 3.79
CA GLY A 216 9.31 -11.56 2.87
C GLY A 216 9.58 -12.23 1.52
N GLN A 217 9.63 -11.41 0.46
CA GLN A 217 9.90 -11.83 -0.91
C GLN A 217 8.89 -12.82 -1.52
N ALA A 218 7.71 -13.00 -0.93
CA ALA A 218 6.66 -13.78 -1.57
C ALA A 218 6.06 -13.01 -2.76
N GLY A 219 5.72 -13.73 -3.82
CA GLY A 219 5.07 -13.19 -5.01
C GLY A 219 3.69 -13.82 -5.21
N LEU A 220 2.66 -13.01 -5.40
CA LEU A 220 1.29 -13.44 -5.64
C LEU A 220 0.87 -13.11 -7.07
N ALA A 221 0.40 -14.12 -7.80
CA ALA A 221 -0.15 -13.94 -9.15
C ALA A 221 -1.46 -13.14 -9.10
N ASP A 222 -1.82 -12.58 -10.25
CA ASP A 222 -3.03 -11.79 -10.43
C ASP A 222 -4.33 -12.62 -10.22
N HIS A 223 -5.40 -11.93 -9.81
CA HIS A 223 -6.75 -12.50 -9.70
C HIS A 223 -6.90 -13.71 -8.76
N ILE A 224 -6.06 -13.83 -7.74
CA ILE A 224 -6.18 -14.89 -6.73
C ILE A 224 -6.80 -14.37 -5.43
N SER A 225 -7.35 -15.30 -4.66
CA SER A 225 -7.93 -15.03 -3.34
C SER A 225 -7.21 -15.83 -2.26
N ILE A 226 -6.84 -15.19 -1.18
CA ILE A 226 -6.23 -15.77 0.00
C ILE A 226 -7.20 -15.59 1.17
N GLY A 227 -7.66 -16.70 1.75
CA GLY A 227 -8.62 -16.65 2.86
C GLY A 227 -8.00 -16.16 4.17
N ASP A 228 -8.86 -15.81 5.12
CA ASP A 228 -8.49 -15.29 6.43
C ASP A 228 -7.50 -16.18 7.18
N ASP A 229 -6.72 -15.59 8.09
CA ASP A 229 -5.79 -16.29 8.98
C ASP A 229 -4.75 -17.17 8.25
N THR A 230 -4.50 -16.93 6.96
CA THR A 230 -3.53 -17.67 6.14
C THR A 230 -2.11 -17.15 6.36
N ILE A 231 -1.13 -18.04 6.34
CA ILE A 231 0.29 -17.71 6.39
C ILE A 231 0.94 -18.12 5.08
N ILE A 232 1.54 -17.16 4.37
CA ILE A 232 2.36 -17.37 3.18
C ILE A 232 3.84 -17.26 3.60
N ALA A 233 4.61 -18.33 3.44
CA ALA A 233 6.01 -18.37 3.81
C ALA A 233 6.89 -17.47 2.92
N ALA A 234 8.08 -17.15 3.42
CA ALA A 234 9.04 -16.35 2.67
C ALA A 234 9.38 -17.00 1.31
N GLN A 235 9.55 -16.15 0.27
CA GLN A 235 9.90 -16.56 -1.09
C GLN A 235 8.89 -17.51 -1.77
N ALA A 236 7.67 -17.61 -1.24
CA ALA A 236 6.63 -18.42 -1.87
C ALA A 236 6.14 -17.79 -3.18
N GLY A 237 6.02 -18.60 -4.23
CA GLY A 237 5.42 -18.22 -5.51
C GLY A 237 3.95 -18.67 -5.57
N VAL A 238 3.02 -17.81 -5.21
CA VAL A 238 1.60 -18.13 -5.06
C VAL A 238 0.87 -17.91 -6.38
N THR A 239 0.52 -18.99 -7.08
CA THR A 239 -0.10 -18.94 -8.41
C THR A 239 -1.58 -19.30 -8.43
N LYS A 240 -2.17 -19.61 -7.27
CA LYS A 240 -3.59 -19.98 -7.14
C LYS A 240 -4.16 -19.54 -5.79
N SER A 241 -5.48 -19.53 -5.68
CA SER A 241 -6.19 -19.21 -4.45
C SER A 241 -6.02 -20.29 -3.37
N PHE A 242 -6.04 -19.86 -2.10
CA PHE A 242 -6.01 -20.74 -0.93
C PHE A 242 -7.12 -20.40 0.05
N PRO A 243 -7.76 -21.41 0.67
CA PRO A 243 -8.81 -21.17 1.68
C PRO A 243 -8.22 -20.59 2.97
N ALA A 244 -9.10 -20.12 3.85
CA ALA A 244 -8.74 -19.62 5.17
C ALA A 244 -7.93 -20.64 5.99
N LYS A 245 -7.06 -20.13 6.88
CA LYS A 245 -6.22 -20.93 7.80
C LYS A 245 -5.22 -21.85 7.10
N SER A 246 -4.84 -21.53 5.87
CA SER A 246 -3.81 -22.27 5.14
C SER A 246 -2.41 -21.82 5.59
N ILE A 247 -1.46 -22.77 5.55
CA ILE A 247 -0.02 -22.46 5.60
C ILE A 247 0.55 -22.87 4.24
N VAL A 248 1.12 -21.90 3.52
CA VAL A 248 1.50 -22.05 2.12
C VAL A 248 3.00 -21.82 1.98
N VAL A 249 3.70 -22.73 1.31
CA VAL A 249 5.17 -22.71 1.18
C VAL A 249 5.63 -23.06 -0.24
N GLY A 250 6.80 -22.59 -0.62
CA GLY A 250 7.50 -22.99 -1.84
C GLY A 250 7.13 -22.22 -3.10
N ALA A 251 7.79 -22.58 -4.20
CA ALA A 251 7.55 -22.02 -5.55
C ALA A 251 7.58 -23.17 -6.57
N PRO A 252 6.43 -23.58 -7.17
CA PRO A 252 5.10 -23.04 -6.87
C PRO A 252 4.64 -23.34 -5.46
N ALA A 253 3.82 -22.44 -4.89
CA ALA A 253 3.35 -22.57 -3.52
C ALA A 253 2.33 -23.70 -3.36
N VAL A 254 2.54 -24.51 -2.32
CA VAL A 254 1.69 -25.63 -1.92
C VAL A 254 1.35 -25.52 -0.43
N PRO A 255 0.27 -26.17 0.05
CA PRO A 255 0.01 -26.33 1.48
C PRO A 255 1.16 -27.09 2.15
N ARG A 256 1.49 -26.69 3.36
CA ARG A 256 2.47 -27.38 4.22
C ARG A 256 1.80 -28.54 4.94
#